data_b08bb63948920151f00e3684e3383249
#
_entry.id   b08bb63948920151f00e3684e3383249
#
_cell.length_a   1.000
_cell.length_b   1.000
_cell.length_c   1.000
_cell.angle_alpha   90.00
_cell.angle_beta   90.00
_cell.angle_gamma   90.00
#
_symmetry.space_group_name_H-M   'P 1'
#
loop_
_entity.id
_entity.type
_entity.pdbx_description
1 polymer ?
#
loop_
_entity_poly.entity_id
_entity_poly.type
_entity_poly.pdbx_seq_one_letter_code
_entity_poly.pdbx_strand_id
1 'polypeptide(L)'
;MIKFKFIFPLAILMLIPSLTIGQNIHIKVFNKTGYDLDSVLFGHFYLGKLSKDSTVFLSGIDEITMQGDVPLNRPFGLIEGKKRPFNLTPCGTKSKKKKEGSYAFDLFIYETENEYRLYWKKHE
;
A
#
# COMPACT_ATOMS: atom_id res chain seq x y z
N MET A 1 -12.93 -3.46 -50.09
CA MET A 1 -12.74 -4.80 -49.52
C MET A 1 -11.60 -4.89 -48.52
N ILE A 2 -10.51 -4.24 -48.78
CA ILE A 2 -9.37 -4.23 -47.84
C ILE A 2 -9.71 -3.51 -46.52
N LYS A 3 -10.68 -2.62 -46.53
CA LYS A 3 -11.11 -1.84 -45.37
C LYS A 3 -11.74 -2.66 -44.24
N PHE A 4 -12.28 -3.83 -44.50
CA PHE A 4 -12.88 -4.69 -43.51
C PHE A 4 -11.86 -5.34 -42.59
N LYS A 5 -10.65 -5.52 -43.06
CA LYS A 5 -9.58 -6.13 -42.26
C LYS A 5 -9.06 -5.22 -41.13
N PHE A 6 -9.29 -3.92 -41.22
CA PHE A 6 -8.84 -2.96 -40.22
C PHE A 6 -9.84 -2.74 -39.09
N ILE A 7 -11.11 -3.04 -39.31
CA ILE A 7 -12.16 -2.84 -38.30
C ILE A 7 -12.10 -3.91 -37.20
N PHE A 8 -11.78 -5.15 -37.58
CA PHE A 8 -11.70 -6.27 -36.65
C PHE A 8 -10.65 -6.10 -35.54
N PRO A 9 -9.40 -5.76 -35.85
CA PRO A 9 -8.42 -5.57 -34.79
C PRO A 9 -8.75 -4.40 -33.84
N LEU A 10 -9.41 -3.39 -34.35
CA LEU A 10 -9.82 -2.25 -33.55
C LEU A 10 -10.91 -2.61 -32.51
N ALA A 11 -11.87 -3.42 -32.94
CA ALA A 11 -12.94 -3.89 -32.06
C ALA A 11 -12.40 -4.79 -30.93
N ILE A 12 -11.42 -5.64 -31.23
CA ILE A 12 -10.78 -6.51 -30.27
C ILE A 12 -9.99 -5.70 -29.24
N LEU A 13 -9.28 -4.66 -29.68
CA LEU A 13 -8.53 -3.77 -28.80
C LEU A 13 -9.43 -3.01 -27.82
N MET A 14 -10.63 -2.67 -28.22
CA MET A 14 -11.59 -1.99 -27.36
C MET A 14 -12.19 -2.90 -26.29
N LEU A 15 -12.17 -4.20 -26.48
CA LEU A 15 -12.68 -5.16 -25.50
C LEU A 15 -11.66 -5.46 -24.38
N ILE A 16 -10.37 -5.28 -24.64
CA ILE A 16 -9.30 -5.57 -23.69
C ILE A 16 -9.41 -4.73 -22.42
N PRO A 17 -9.68 -3.41 -22.45
CA PRO A 17 -9.81 -2.63 -21.22
C PRO A 17 -10.94 -3.07 -20.29
N SER A 18 -11.98 -3.69 -20.80
CA SER A 18 -13.09 -4.16 -19.98
C SER A 18 -12.76 -5.38 -19.14
N LEU A 19 -11.64 -6.05 -19.41
CA LEU A 19 -11.18 -7.21 -18.65
C LEU A 19 -10.34 -6.83 -17.42
N THR A 20 -10.02 -5.55 -17.24
CA THR A 20 -9.23 -5.06 -16.12
C THR A 20 -10.08 -4.57 -14.95
N ILE A 21 -11.35 -4.91 -14.93
CA ILE A 21 -12.30 -4.55 -13.87
C ILE A 21 -12.01 -5.40 -12.62
N GLY A 22 -11.83 -4.78 -11.46
CA GLY A 22 -11.67 -5.46 -10.18
C GLY A 22 -10.51 -5.00 -9.30
N GLN A 23 -9.66 -4.10 -9.80
CA GLN A 23 -8.53 -3.58 -9.03
C GLN A 23 -8.76 -2.08 -8.78
N ASN A 24 -9.62 -1.79 -7.79
CA ASN A 24 -10.16 -0.45 -7.61
C ASN A 24 -9.48 0.36 -6.50
N ILE A 25 -8.51 -0.23 -5.81
CA ILE A 25 -7.84 0.45 -4.70
C ILE A 25 -6.46 0.91 -5.13
N HIS A 26 -6.20 2.19 -4.91
CA HIS A 26 -4.92 2.85 -5.17
C HIS A 26 -4.40 3.43 -3.87
N ILE A 27 -3.17 3.13 -3.51
CA ILE A 27 -2.58 3.55 -2.25
C ILE A 27 -1.25 4.24 -2.50
N LYS A 28 -1.06 5.38 -1.83
CA LYS A 28 0.23 6.05 -1.72
C LYS A 28 0.76 5.88 -0.31
N VAL A 29 2.01 5.51 -0.18
CA VAL A 29 2.68 5.41 1.11
C VAL A 29 3.86 6.37 1.12
N PHE A 30 3.86 7.29 2.08
CA PHE A 30 4.91 8.28 2.26
C PHE A 30 5.80 7.86 3.44
N ASN A 31 7.09 7.67 3.20
CA ASN A 31 8.02 7.35 4.26
C ASN A 31 8.43 8.61 5.02
N LYS A 32 7.80 8.85 6.15
CA LYS A 32 8.09 9.99 7.03
C LYS A 32 8.82 9.57 8.31
N THR A 33 9.43 8.40 8.31
CA THR A 33 10.16 7.89 9.47
C THR A 33 11.49 8.60 9.71
N GLY A 34 12.07 9.20 8.67
CA GLY A 34 13.41 9.77 8.73
C GLY A 34 14.53 8.75 8.49
N TYR A 35 14.19 7.52 8.14
CA TYR A 35 15.14 6.43 7.90
C TYR A 35 14.86 5.71 6.59
N ASP A 36 15.91 5.14 6.01
CA ASP A 36 15.74 4.17 4.94
C ASP A 36 15.22 2.87 5.54
N LEU A 37 14.17 2.32 4.94
CA LEU A 37 13.56 1.09 5.39
C LEU A 37 13.85 -0.04 4.43
N ASP A 38 14.05 -1.25 4.96
CA ASP A 38 14.20 -2.46 4.19
C ASP A 38 13.09 -3.45 4.54
N SER A 39 12.77 -4.34 3.63
CA SER A 39 11.79 -5.40 3.84
C SER A 39 10.45 -4.88 4.33
N VAL A 40 9.99 -3.78 3.77
CA VAL A 40 8.75 -3.12 4.19
C VAL A 40 7.55 -3.96 3.76
N LEU A 41 6.64 -4.19 4.71
CA LEU A 41 5.38 -4.89 4.48
C LEU A 41 4.21 -3.94 4.74
N PHE A 42 3.26 -3.96 3.82
CA PHE A 42 1.94 -3.36 3.97
C PHE A 42 0.94 -4.51 3.99
N GLY A 43 0.54 -4.94 5.20
CA GLY A 43 -0.21 -6.17 5.33
C GLY A 43 0.59 -7.37 4.80
N HIS A 44 0.06 -8.02 3.78
CA HIS A 44 0.77 -9.11 3.09
C HIS A 44 1.46 -8.66 1.79
N PHE A 45 1.40 -7.37 1.46
CA PHE A 45 2.10 -6.83 0.30
C PHE A 45 3.54 -6.46 0.67
N TYR A 46 4.49 -7.04 -0.05
CA TYR A 46 5.90 -6.76 0.13
C TYR A 46 6.31 -5.57 -0.72
N LEU A 47 6.75 -4.48 -0.09
CA LEU A 47 7.17 -3.26 -0.75
C LEU A 47 8.68 -3.21 -0.99
N GLY A 48 9.46 -4.01 -0.27
CA GLY A 48 10.91 -4.01 -0.36
C GLY A 48 11.54 -2.82 0.33
N LYS A 49 12.46 -2.16 -0.36
CA LYS A 49 13.17 -0.99 0.17
C LYS A 49 12.35 0.28 -0.05
N LEU A 50 12.29 1.10 0.99
CA LEU A 50 11.60 2.37 0.96
C LEU A 50 12.55 3.44 1.50
N SER A 51 13.12 4.22 0.61
CA SER A 51 14.11 5.25 0.98
C SER A 51 13.49 6.35 1.82
N LYS A 52 14.33 6.99 2.60
CA LYS A 52 13.96 8.15 3.39
C LYS A 52 13.26 9.21 2.53
N ASP A 53 12.14 9.73 3.03
CA ASP A 53 11.34 10.78 2.36
C ASP A 53 10.78 10.38 0.98
N SER A 54 10.79 9.11 0.65
CA SER A 54 10.24 8.62 -0.61
C SER A 54 8.75 8.31 -0.52
N THR A 55 8.16 8.17 -1.69
CA THR A 55 6.75 7.79 -1.84
C THR A 55 6.66 6.57 -2.72
N VAL A 56 5.85 5.60 -2.33
CA VAL A 56 5.57 4.42 -3.13
C VAL A 56 4.08 4.37 -3.48
N PHE A 57 3.79 3.92 -4.69
CA PHE A 57 2.43 3.75 -5.18
C PHE A 57 2.10 2.27 -5.28
N LEU A 58 0.97 1.90 -4.71
CA LEU A 58 0.44 0.54 -4.80
C LEU A 58 -0.84 0.55 -5.63
N SER A 59 -0.91 -0.36 -6.58
CA SER A 59 -2.11 -0.59 -7.39
C SER A 59 -2.35 -2.09 -7.45
N GLY A 60 -3.51 -2.49 -8.00
CA GLY A 60 -3.83 -3.90 -8.10
C GLY A 60 -4.28 -4.52 -6.79
N ILE A 61 -4.82 -3.70 -5.90
CA ILE A 61 -5.34 -4.16 -4.60
C ILE A 61 -6.85 -4.30 -4.70
N ASP A 62 -7.37 -5.48 -4.38
CA ASP A 62 -8.81 -5.77 -4.45
C ASP A 62 -9.55 -5.30 -3.20
N GLU A 63 -8.89 -5.39 -2.06
CA GLU A 63 -9.54 -5.16 -0.77
C GLU A 63 -8.52 -4.68 0.24
N ILE A 64 -8.92 -3.73 1.09
CA ILE A 64 -8.14 -3.28 2.23
C ILE A 64 -9.05 -3.24 3.46
N THR A 65 -8.55 -3.73 4.58
CA THR A 65 -9.23 -3.62 5.86
C THR A 65 -8.74 -2.40 6.59
N MET A 66 -9.66 -1.50 6.92
CA MET A 66 -9.37 -0.23 7.55
C MET A 66 -9.81 -0.23 9.01
N GLN A 67 -9.02 0.42 9.85
CA GLN A 67 -9.35 0.75 11.21
C GLN A 67 -9.43 2.27 11.32
N GLY A 68 -10.65 2.82 11.20
CA GLY A 68 -10.81 4.26 11.06
C GLY A 68 -10.16 4.77 9.77
N ASP A 69 -9.20 5.67 9.92
CA ASP A 69 -8.53 6.35 8.80
C ASP A 69 -7.28 5.63 8.28
N VAL A 70 -6.89 4.54 8.91
CA VAL A 70 -5.64 3.85 8.62
C VAL A 70 -5.86 2.37 8.41
N PRO A 71 -4.92 1.67 7.72
CA PRO A 71 -5.02 0.22 7.59
C PRO A 71 -4.99 -0.50 8.94
N LEU A 72 -5.77 -1.56 9.05
CA LEU A 72 -5.79 -2.39 10.25
C LEU A 72 -4.44 -3.06 10.50
N ASN A 73 -3.81 -3.56 9.44
CA ASN A 73 -2.51 -4.20 9.54
C ASN A 73 -1.43 -3.16 9.83
N ARG A 74 -0.64 -3.43 10.85
CA ARG A 74 0.48 -2.56 11.19
C ARG A 74 1.58 -2.65 10.15
N PRO A 75 2.29 -1.54 9.89
CA PRO A 75 3.42 -1.59 9.00
C PRO A 75 4.59 -2.32 9.66
N PHE A 76 5.39 -2.98 8.82
CA PHE A 76 6.63 -3.60 9.22
C PHE A 76 7.75 -3.09 8.31
N GLY A 77 8.93 -2.90 8.87
CA GLY A 77 10.12 -2.54 8.11
C GLY A 77 11.35 -2.63 8.99
N LEU A 78 12.49 -2.92 8.37
CA LEU A 78 13.77 -3.03 9.05
C LEU A 78 14.59 -1.77 8.82
N ILE A 79 15.26 -1.32 9.88
CA ILE A 79 16.15 -0.17 9.83
C ILE A 79 17.56 -0.64 10.19
N GLU A 80 18.51 -0.37 9.30
CA GLU A 80 19.91 -0.72 9.52
C GLU A 80 20.45 -0.07 10.78
N GLY A 81 21.13 -0.85 11.60
CA GLY A 81 21.70 -0.39 12.86
C GLY A 81 20.72 -0.23 14.02
N LYS A 82 19.43 -0.44 13.77
CA LYS A 82 18.41 -0.42 14.82
C LYS A 82 18.14 -1.82 15.32
N LYS A 83 17.79 -1.90 16.60
CA LYS A 83 17.45 -3.16 17.23
C LYS A 83 16.06 -3.61 16.75
N ARG A 84 15.34 -4.37 17.42
CA ARG A 84 14.14 -5.06 16.95
C ARG A 84 12.97 -4.13 16.63
N PRO A 85 12.24 -4.36 15.53
CA PRO A 85 10.93 -3.78 15.39
C PRO A 85 9.98 -4.40 16.41
N PHE A 86 9.16 -3.56 17.00
CA PHE A 86 8.18 -3.96 17.99
C PHE A 86 6.80 -3.95 17.34
N ASN A 87 6.09 -5.07 17.40
CA ASN A 87 4.74 -5.17 16.86
C ASN A 87 3.72 -5.45 17.96
N LEU A 88 2.74 -4.56 18.07
CA LEU A 88 1.56 -4.80 18.88
C LEU A 88 0.48 -5.40 18.02
N THR A 89 -0.14 -6.46 18.50
CA THR A 89 -1.32 -7.02 17.87
C THR A 89 -2.51 -6.08 18.11
N PRO A 90 -3.23 -5.64 17.07
CA PRO A 90 -4.40 -4.80 17.26
C PRO A 90 -5.47 -5.57 18.03
N CYS A 91 -6.01 -4.93 19.07
CA CYS A 91 -7.03 -5.52 19.94
C CYS A 91 -8.39 -4.91 19.68
N GLY A 92 -9.38 -5.75 19.36
CA GLY A 92 -10.80 -5.50 19.57
C GLY A 92 -11.44 -4.28 18.96
N THR A 93 -10.85 -3.69 17.95
CA THR A 93 -11.39 -2.49 17.33
C THR A 93 -12.23 -2.80 16.11
N LYS A 94 -13.21 -1.95 15.86
CA LYS A 94 -14.06 -2.06 14.69
C LYS A 94 -13.23 -1.83 13.43
N SER A 95 -13.31 -2.77 12.51
CA SER A 95 -12.67 -2.67 11.21
C SER A 95 -13.71 -2.68 10.11
N LYS A 96 -13.38 -2.08 8.97
CA LYS A 96 -14.19 -2.08 7.77
C LYS A 96 -13.37 -2.49 6.57
N LYS A 97 -13.95 -3.31 5.72
CA LYS A 97 -13.36 -3.67 4.44
C LYS A 97 -13.75 -2.65 3.39
N LYS A 98 -12.79 -2.19 2.63
CA LYS A 98 -12.99 -1.30 1.49
C LYS A 98 -12.57 -2.02 0.23
N LYS A 99 -13.36 -1.89 -0.81
CA LYS A 99 -13.11 -2.54 -2.11
C LYS A 99 -12.82 -1.55 -3.22
N GLU A 100 -12.88 -0.27 -2.95
CA GLU A 100 -12.60 0.79 -3.91
C GLU A 100 -12.12 2.04 -3.22
N GLY A 101 -11.47 2.91 -3.96
CA GLY A 101 -11.04 4.21 -3.51
C GLY A 101 -9.55 4.44 -3.66
N SER A 102 -9.16 5.67 -3.38
CA SER A 102 -7.76 6.11 -3.36
C SER A 102 -7.42 6.58 -1.97
N TYR A 103 -6.31 6.08 -1.44
CA TYR A 103 -5.88 6.34 -0.07
C TYR A 103 -4.43 6.80 -0.06
N ALA A 104 -4.10 7.62 0.91
CA ALA A 104 -2.72 8.06 1.14
C ALA A 104 -2.41 7.96 2.62
N PHE A 105 -1.32 7.30 2.95
CA PHE A 105 -0.91 7.08 4.34
C PHE A 105 0.52 7.54 4.54
N ASP A 106 0.77 8.13 5.70
CA ASP A 106 2.10 8.47 6.16
C ASP A 106 2.61 7.37 7.08
N LEU A 107 3.85 6.96 6.86
CA LEU A 107 4.54 5.99 7.69
C LEU A 107 5.44 6.73 8.66
N PHE A 108 5.17 6.59 9.95
CA PHE A 108 5.91 7.22 11.04
C PHE A 108 6.58 6.18 11.93
N ILE A 109 7.49 6.65 12.77
CA ILE A 109 8.21 5.81 13.70
C ILE A 109 8.06 6.31 15.13
N TYR A 110 7.92 5.37 16.05
CA TYR A 110 8.04 5.58 17.48
C TYR A 110 9.25 4.81 17.98
N GLU A 111 10.19 5.49 18.64
CA GLU A 111 11.44 4.89 19.08
C GLU A 111 11.57 4.91 20.59
N THR A 112 12.12 3.80 21.13
CA THR A 112 12.63 3.71 22.49
C THR A 112 14.12 3.37 22.43
N GLU A 113 14.81 3.26 23.56
CA GLU A 113 16.24 2.93 23.58
C GLU A 113 16.60 1.61 22.90
N ASN A 114 15.71 0.62 22.98
CA ASN A 114 15.98 -0.73 22.52
C ASN A 114 15.08 -1.21 21.37
N GLU A 115 14.00 -0.51 21.11
CA GLU A 115 12.99 -0.95 20.18
C GLU A 115 12.43 0.22 19.36
N TYR A 116 11.82 -0.09 18.24
CA TYR A 116 11.07 0.88 17.48
C TYR A 116 9.79 0.25 16.95
N ARG A 117 8.81 1.10 16.65
CA ARG A 117 7.53 0.69 16.09
C ARG A 117 7.16 1.63 14.97
N LEU A 118 6.78 1.05 13.82
CA LEU A 118 6.21 1.80 12.72
C LEU A 118 4.70 1.89 12.89
N TYR A 119 4.13 3.00 12.45
CA TYR A 119 2.68 3.18 12.51
C TYR A 119 2.20 4.06 11.37
N TRP A 120 0.92 3.89 11.05
CA TRP A 120 0.26 4.65 9.98
C TRP A 120 -0.40 5.89 10.52
N LYS A 121 -0.37 6.96 9.73
CA LYS A 121 -1.26 8.11 9.88
C LYS A 121 -1.87 8.42 8.53
N LYS A 122 -3.09 8.94 8.54
CA LYS A 122 -3.71 9.47 7.33
C LYS A 122 -2.86 10.64 6.82
N HIS A 123 -2.58 10.63 5.53
CA HIS A 123 -1.86 11.73 4.89
C HIS A 123 -2.76 12.96 4.80
N GLU A 124 -2.25 14.08 5.23
CA GLU A 124 -2.96 15.38 5.19
C GLU A 124 -2.44 16.28 4.08
#